data_f231d49c19e890e4bf0cb0b12d1dcfcf
#
_entry.id   f231d49c19e890e4bf0cb0b12d1dcfcf
#
_cell.length_a   1.000
_cell.length_b   1.000
_cell.length_c   1.000
_cell.angle_alpha   90.00
_cell.angle_beta   90.00
_cell.angle_gamma   90.00
#
_symmetry.space_group_name_H-M   'P 1'
#
loop_
_entity.id
_entity.type
_entity.pdbx_description
1 polymer ?
#
loop_
_entity_poly.entity_id
_entity_poly.type
_entity_poly.pdbx_seq_one_letter_code
_entity_poly.pdbx_strand_id
1 'polypeptide(L)'
;MKVVTFFNNKGGVGKTTTIINLASYLSIYREKKVLVVDLDPQSNSTQAILPEEIWLEFYDPENRNTRKTIYDYFRDMEEGDANFNNIEIPVNEDQNSFKISLIPGHPKLSIIDDTMSKSWSETLSGDKGAIRKLNCKR
;
A
#
# COMPACT_ATOMS: atom_id res chain seq x y z
N MET A 1 -11.08 5.16 -14.55
CA MET A 1 -10.72 4.70 -13.20
C MET A 1 -11.17 5.74 -12.19
N LYS A 2 -11.71 5.35 -11.04
CA LYS A 2 -12.01 6.25 -9.90
C LYS A 2 -11.12 5.84 -8.74
N VAL A 3 -10.52 6.83 -8.06
CA VAL A 3 -9.69 6.61 -6.86
C VAL A 3 -10.41 7.22 -5.67
N VAL A 4 -10.49 6.47 -4.58
CA VAL A 4 -11.09 6.92 -3.31
C VAL A 4 -10.08 6.65 -2.20
N THR A 5 -9.77 7.66 -1.39
CA THR A 5 -8.84 7.55 -0.28
C THR A 5 -9.58 7.68 1.05
N PHE A 6 -9.32 6.74 1.95
CA PHE A 6 -9.79 6.78 3.33
C PHE A 6 -8.62 7.13 4.24
N PHE A 7 -8.69 8.29 4.85
CA PHE A 7 -7.65 8.79 5.73
C PHE A 7 -8.22 9.26 7.07
N ASN A 8 -7.61 8.82 8.15
CA ASN A 8 -7.89 9.34 9.49
C ASN A 8 -6.75 8.93 10.45
N ASN A 9 -6.20 9.91 11.18
CA ASN A 9 -5.15 9.67 12.17
C ASN A 9 -5.64 8.98 13.44
N LYS A 10 -6.95 9.03 13.72
CA LYS A 10 -7.52 8.40 14.91
C LYS A 10 -7.69 6.90 14.69
N GLY A 11 -7.17 6.08 15.61
CA GLY A 11 -7.41 4.65 15.64
C GLY A 11 -8.88 4.30 15.98
N GLY A 12 -9.33 3.11 15.58
CA GLY A 12 -10.64 2.58 15.97
C GLY A 12 -11.87 3.27 15.36
N VAL A 13 -11.72 4.14 14.38
CA VAL A 13 -12.84 4.86 13.73
C VAL A 13 -13.51 4.09 12.58
N GLY A 14 -13.17 2.83 12.38
CA GLY A 14 -13.79 1.98 11.38
C GLY A 14 -13.24 2.15 9.95
N LYS A 15 -12.06 2.73 9.74
CA LYS A 15 -11.45 2.87 8.39
C LYS A 15 -11.41 1.55 7.63
N THR A 16 -10.73 0.56 8.20
CA THR A 16 -10.55 -0.78 7.61
C THR A 16 -11.90 -1.44 7.32
N THR A 17 -12.81 -1.44 8.29
CA THR A 17 -14.15 -2.01 8.13
C THR A 17 -14.91 -1.34 6.99
N THR A 18 -14.86 0.00 6.91
CA THR A 18 -15.55 0.75 5.85
C THR A 18 -14.97 0.45 4.48
N ILE A 19 -13.65 0.42 4.34
CA ILE A 19 -12.97 0.14 3.05
C ILE A 19 -13.35 -1.25 2.56
N ILE A 20 -13.21 -2.28 3.41
CA ILE A 20 -13.44 -3.66 3.01
C ILE A 20 -14.91 -3.88 2.64
N ASN A 21 -15.85 -3.38 3.43
CA ASN A 21 -17.27 -3.52 3.12
C ASN A 21 -17.66 -2.79 1.83
N LEU A 22 -17.16 -1.57 1.61
CA LEU A 22 -17.44 -0.83 0.39
C LEU A 22 -16.81 -1.51 -0.83
N ALA A 23 -15.55 -1.93 -0.72
CA ALA A 23 -14.84 -2.62 -1.80
C ALA A 23 -15.54 -3.93 -2.19
N SER A 24 -15.88 -4.75 -1.19
CA SER A 24 -16.59 -6.00 -1.37
C SER A 24 -18.00 -5.79 -1.98
N TYR A 25 -18.74 -4.79 -1.50
CA TYR A 25 -20.04 -4.43 -2.07
C TYR A 25 -19.92 -4.04 -3.55
N LEU A 26 -18.93 -3.20 -3.88
CA LEU A 26 -18.72 -2.78 -5.26
C LEU A 26 -18.31 -3.95 -6.16
N SER A 27 -17.49 -4.86 -5.67
CA SER A 27 -17.04 -6.03 -6.43
C SER A 27 -18.20 -7.02 -6.60
N ILE A 28 -18.79 -7.51 -5.52
CA ILE A 28 -19.76 -8.61 -5.53
C ILE A 28 -21.11 -8.17 -6.10
N TYR A 29 -21.66 -7.04 -5.63
CA TYR A 29 -23.01 -6.62 -5.98
C TYR A 29 -23.09 -5.64 -7.14
N ARG A 30 -22.00 -4.96 -7.44
CA ARG A 30 -21.95 -3.98 -8.53
C ARG A 30 -21.02 -4.42 -9.67
N GLU A 31 -20.44 -5.62 -9.59
CA GLU A 31 -19.58 -6.22 -10.61
C GLU A 31 -18.46 -5.29 -11.08
N LYS A 32 -17.88 -4.53 -10.13
CA LYS A 32 -16.78 -3.62 -10.42
C LYS A 32 -15.44 -4.30 -10.10
N LYS A 33 -14.45 -4.11 -10.97
CA LYS A 33 -13.06 -4.46 -10.65
C LYS A 33 -12.57 -3.47 -9.60
N VAL A 34 -12.24 -3.96 -8.42
CA VAL A 34 -11.82 -3.16 -7.28
C VAL A 34 -10.41 -3.56 -6.86
N LEU A 35 -9.53 -2.56 -6.76
CA LEU A 35 -8.20 -2.71 -6.19
C LEU A 35 -8.15 -1.94 -4.87
N VAL A 36 -7.79 -2.62 -3.80
CA VAL A 36 -7.44 -2.01 -2.51
C VAL A 36 -5.93 -1.91 -2.43
N VAL A 37 -5.42 -0.74 -2.04
CA VAL A 37 -4.00 -0.51 -1.74
C VAL A 37 -3.91 -0.17 -0.26
N ASP A 38 -3.26 -1.01 0.52
CA ASP A 38 -3.11 -0.83 1.96
C ASP A 38 -1.86 -0.02 2.27
N LEU A 39 -2.05 1.27 2.59
CA LEU A 39 -1.00 2.23 2.92
C LEU A 39 -0.84 2.42 4.44
N ASP A 40 -1.58 1.67 5.25
CA ASP A 40 -1.46 1.74 6.71
C ASP A 40 -0.25 0.87 7.17
N PRO A 41 0.74 1.43 7.90
CA PRO A 41 1.82 0.64 8.49
C PRO A 41 1.34 -0.49 9.40
N GLN A 42 0.12 -0.37 9.96
CA GLN A 42 -0.49 -1.45 10.74
C GLN A 42 -1.00 -2.60 9.86
N SER A 43 -1.12 -2.40 8.54
CA SER A 43 -1.57 -3.38 7.54
C SER A 43 -2.89 -4.08 7.92
N ASN A 44 -3.79 -3.35 8.59
CA ASN A 44 -5.05 -3.91 9.08
C ASN A 44 -5.98 -4.39 7.95
N SER A 45 -5.95 -3.73 6.78
CA SER A 45 -6.76 -4.16 5.64
C SER A 45 -6.22 -5.45 5.04
N THR A 46 -4.91 -5.60 4.96
CA THR A 46 -4.23 -6.82 4.50
C THR A 46 -4.60 -8.02 5.37
N GLN A 47 -4.47 -7.87 6.69
CA GLN A 47 -4.76 -8.93 7.67
C GLN A 47 -6.25 -9.30 7.70
N ALA A 48 -7.15 -8.36 7.43
CA ALA A 48 -8.58 -8.63 7.40
C ALA A 48 -9.05 -9.29 6.08
N ILE A 49 -8.32 -9.09 4.98
CA ILE A 49 -8.66 -9.66 3.67
C ILE A 49 -8.04 -11.04 3.47
N LEU A 50 -6.85 -11.27 3.98
CA LEU A 50 -6.07 -12.50 3.77
C LEU A 50 -6.03 -13.36 5.02
N PRO A 51 -6.05 -14.71 4.89
CA PRO A 51 -5.71 -15.64 5.97
C PRO A 51 -4.31 -15.37 6.51
N GLU A 52 -4.08 -15.72 7.78
CA GLU A 52 -2.82 -15.44 8.48
C GLU A 52 -1.62 -16.10 7.78
N GLU A 53 -1.75 -17.32 7.35
CA GLU A 53 -0.70 -18.06 6.65
C GLU A 53 -0.27 -17.35 5.35
N ILE A 54 -1.22 -16.68 4.68
CA ILE A 54 -0.96 -16.00 3.41
C ILE A 54 -0.31 -14.63 3.63
N TRP A 55 -0.84 -13.81 4.56
CA TRP A 55 -0.26 -12.48 4.74
C TRP A 55 1.11 -12.52 5.41
N LEU A 56 1.45 -13.53 6.21
CA LEU A 56 2.79 -13.74 6.76
C LEU A 56 3.84 -13.97 5.66
N GLU A 57 3.48 -14.66 4.57
CA GLU A 57 4.39 -14.85 3.43
C GLU A 57 4.85 -13.55 2.78
N PHE A 58 4.01 -12.50 2.83
CA PHE A 58 4.38 -11.17 2.31
C PHE A 58 5.41 -10.44 3.18
N TYR A 59 5.56 -10.84 4.44
CA TYR A 59 6.51 -10.22 5.37
C TYR A 59 7.83 -10.98 5.48
N ASP A 60 7.89 -12.18 4.89
CA ASP A 60 9.09 -12.99 4.83
C ASP A 60 10.08 -12.40 3.80
N PRO A 61 11.30 -12.00 4.22
CA PRO A 61 12.32 -11.47 3.31
C PRO A 61 12.72 -12.43 2.18
N GLU A 62 12.59 -13.75 2.37
CA GLU A 62 12.92 -14.75 1.36
C GLU A 62 11.90 -14.75 0.20
N ASN A 63 10.66 -14.35 0.48
CA ASN A 63 9.58 -14.31 -0.50
C ASN A 63 9.47 -12.96 -1.26
N ARG A 64 10.34 -12.00 -0.98
CA ARG A 64 10.27 -10.62 -1.50
C ARG A 64 10.16 -10.51 -3.03
N ASN A 65 10.76 -11.40 -3.77
CA ASN A 65 10.74 -11.37 -5.24
C ASN A 65 9.43 -11.92 -5.83
N THR A 66 8.67 -12.68 -5.05
CA THR A 66 7.43 -13.35 -5.47
C THR A 66 6.18 -12.79 -4.78
N ARG A 67 6.35 -12.15 -3.63
CA ARG A 67 5.28 -11.62 -2.77
C ARG A 67 5.53 -10.14 -2.45
N LYS A 68 5.32 -9.27 -3.44
CA LYS A 68 5.53 -7.83 -3.27
C LYS A 68 4.43 -7.18 -2.46
N THR A 69 4.85 -6.25 -1.58
CA THR A 69 3.98 -5.34 -0.84
C THR A 69 4.09 -3.92 -1.38
N ILE A 70 3.24 -3.01 -0.94
CA ILE A 70 3.36 -1.59 -1.31
C ILE A 70 4.71 -0.99 -0.88
N TYR A 71 5.32 -1.49 0.21
CA TYR A 71 6.65 -1.08 0.65
C TYR A 71 7.73 -1.40 -0.39
N ASP A 72 7.65 -2.56 -1.05
CA ASP A 72 8.60 -2.97 -2.07
C ASP A 72 8.53 -2.07 -3.30
N TYR A 73 7.33 -1.63 -3.69
CA TYR A 73 7.16 -0.67 -4.79
C TYR A 73 7.75 0.69 -4.44
N PHE A 74 7.57 1.19 -3.23
CA PHE A 74 8.17 2.46 -2.80
C PHE A 74 9.69 2.38 -2.78
N ARG A 75 10.25 1.27 -2.31
CA ARG A 75 11.69 1.06 -2.30
C ARG A 75 12.25 0.98 -3.74
N ASP A 76 11.61 0.21 -4.62
CA ASP A 76 12.01 0.11 -6.02
C ASP A 76 12.00 1.51 -6.69
N MET A 77 11.07 2.40 -6.28
CA MET A 77 11.06 3.81 -6.70
C MET A 77 12.27 4.59 -6.18
N GLU A 78 12.63 4.43 -4.93
CA GLU A 78 13.79 5.13 -4.32
C GLU A 78 15.11 4.68 -4.94
N GLU A 79 15.22 3.39 -5.26
CA GLU A 79 16.38 2.79 -5.91
C GLU A 79 16.46 3.14 -7.42
N GLY A 80 15.40 3.69 -8.00
CA GLY A 80 15.31 4.08 -9.41
C GLY A 80 14.99 2.92 -10.35
N ASP A 81 14.61 1.77 -9.80
CA ASP A 81 14.30 0.53 -10.53
C ASP A 81 12.80 0.35 -10.82
N ALA A 82 11.98 1.34 -10.47
CA ALA A 82 10.54 1.25 -10.61
C ALA A 82 10.09 1.22 -12.08
N ASN A 83 9.52 0.10 -12.48
CA ASN A 83 8.84 -0.04 -13.76
C ASN A 83 7.32 0.06 -13.55
N PHE A 84 6.77 1.27 -13.67
CA PHE A 84 5.33 1.51 -13.48
C PHE A 84 4.45 0.98 -14.62
N ASN A 85 5.03 0.57 -15.74
CA ASN A 85 4.26 0.06 -16.86
C ASN A 85 3.73 -1.37 -16.61
N ASN A 86 4.33 -2.10 -15.66
CA ASN A 86 3.99 -3.48 -15.34
C ASN A 86 3.92 -3.70 -13.82
N ILE A 87 3.07 -2.95 -13.12
CA ILE A 87 2.78 -3.24 -11.71
C ILE A 87 1.96 -4.52 -11.67
N GLU A 88 2.56 -5.59 -11.19
CA GLU A 88 1.86 -6.83 -10.91
C GLU A 88 1.01 -6.67 -9.64
N ILE A 89 -0.27 -7.08 -9.69
CA ILE A 89 -1.14 -7.06 -8.51
C ILE A 89 -0.90 -8.36 -7.74
N PRO A 90 -0.34 -8.29 -6.52
CA PRO A 90 0.12 -9.47 -5.79
C PRO A 90 -1.01 -10.40 -5.35
N VAL A 91 -2.21 -9.86 -5.12
CA VAL A 91 -3.40 -10.63 -4.73
C VAL A 91 -4.54 -10.31 -5.66
N ASN A 92 -5.05 -11.32 -6.36
CA ASN A 92 -6.16 -11.19 -7.27
C ASN A 92 -7.51 -11.44 -6.56
N GLU A 93 -8.60 -11.00 -7.20
CA GLU A 93 -9.97 -11.09 -6.67
C GLU A 93 -10.44 -12.53 -6.37
N ASP A 94 -9.88 -13.53 -7.04
CA ASP A 94 -10.21 -14.94 -6.83
C ASP A 94 -9.52 -15.57 -5.60
N GLN A 95 -8.56 -14.88 -5.00
CA GLN A 95 -7.76 -15.38 -3.88
C GLN A 95 -8.35 -15.01 -2.51
N ASN A 96 -9.49 -14.33 -2.46
CA ASN A 96 -10.14 -13.97 -1.21
C ASN A 96 -11.68 -13.96 -1.33
N SER A 97 -12.36 -14.13 -0.19
CA SER A 97 -13.83 -14.16 -0.13
C SER A 97 -14.50 -12.82 -0.45
N PHE A 98 -13.77 -11.72 -0.39
CA PHE A 98 -14.26 -10.38 -0.66
C PHE A 98 -14.29 -10.03 -2.15
N LYS A 99 -13.71 -10.87 -3.00
CA LYS A 99 -13.60 -10.66 -4.45
C LYS A 99 -12.96 -9.33 -4.83
N ILE A 100 -11.91 -8.95 -4.14
CA ILE A 100 -11.13 -7.73 -4.37
C ILE A 100 -9.67 -8.05 -4.66
N SER A 101 -9.07 -7.29 -5.58
CA SER A 101 -7.62 -7.30 -5.76
C SER A 101 -6.96 -6.45 -4.66
N LEU A 102 -5.79 -6.87 -4.22
CA LEU A 102 -5.08 -6.21 -3.12
C LEU A 102 -3.60 -6.00 -3.43
N ILE A 103 -3.10 -4.82 -3.15
CA ILE A 103 -1.67 -4.59 -2.91
C ILE A 103 -1.49 -4.52 -1.39
N PRO A 104 -0.84 -5.54 -0.79
CA PRO A 104 -0.72 -5.63 0.66
C PRO A 104 0.10 -4.50 1.27
N GLY A 105 -0.26 -4.09 2.47
CA GLY A 105 0.53 -3.21 3.31
C GLY A 105 1.76 -3.91 3.88
N HIS A 106 2.64 -3.13 4.54
CA HIS A 106 3.80 -3.69 5.23
C HIS A 106 4.17 -2.80 6.43
N PRO A 107 4.52 -3.37 7.60
CA PRO A 107 4.92 -2.57 8.78
C PRO A 107 6.09 -1.62 8.53
N LYS A 108 6.99 -1.93 7.59
CA LYS A 108 8.10 -1.05 7.19
C LYS A 108 7.67 0.24 6.49
N LEU A 109 6.39 0.41 6.15
CA LEU A 109 5.86 1.70 5.68
C LEU A 109 6.09 2.83 6.69
N SER A 110 6.19 2.53 7.98
CA SER A 110 6.55 3.51 9.00
C SER A 110 7.90 4.17 8.75
N ILE A 111 8.85 3.45 8.13
CA ILE A 111 10.19 3.99 7.79
C ILE A 111 10.06 5.05 6.68
N ILE A 112 9.20 4.77 5.70
CA ILE A 112 8.92 5.71 4.59
C ILE A 112 8.24 6.96 5.13
N ASP A 113 7.27 6.81 6.02
CA ASP A 113 6.56 7.91 6.65
C ASP A 113 7.51 8.83 7.43
N ASP A 114 8.43 8.26 8.20
CA ASP A 114 9.49 8.99 8.90
C ASP A 114 10.42 9.74 7.92
N THR A 115 10.81 9.09 6.83
CA THR A 115 11.69 9.68 5.81
C THR A 115 11.00 10.83 5.10
N MET A 116 9.75 10.67 4.71
CA MET A 116 8.94 11.71 4.10
C MET A 116 8.73 12.89 5.05
N SER A 117 8.42 12.63 6.32
CA SER A 117 8.23 13.66 7.35
C SER A 117 9.50 14.49 7.57
N LYS A 118 10.68 13.85 7.61
CA LYS A 118 11.98 14.52 7.67
C LYS A 118 12.24 15.40 6.44
N SER A 119 12.03 14.84 5.26
CA SER A 119 12.22 15.57 3.99
C SER A 119 11.29 16.79 3.89
N TRP A 120 10.05 16.70 4.37
CA TRP A 120 9.11 17.82 4.44
C TRP A 120 9.61 18.90 5.41
N SER A 121 10.09 18.53 6.60
CA SER A 121 10.62 19.48 7.59
C SER A 121 11.87 20.19 7.08
N GLU A 122 12.79 19.47 6.41
CA GLU A 122 13.99 20.03 5.77
C GLU A 122 13.63 20.99 4.63
N THR A 123 12.62 20.66 3.83
CA THR A 123 12.12 21.52 2.75
C THR A 123 11.51 22.81 3.29
N LEU A 124 10.72 22.73 4.37
CA LEU A 124 10.11 23.89 5.03
C LEU A 124 11.15 24.77 5.71
N SER A 125 12.29 24.23 6.18
CA SER A 125 13.40 24.99 6.75
C SER A 125 14.29 25.67 5.71
N GLY A 126 14.01 25.50 4.43
CA GLY A 126 14.70 26.19 3.31
C GLY A 126 15.96 25.48 2.83
N ASP A 127 16.19 24.24 3.23
CA ASP A 127 17.30 23.45 2.72
C ASP A 127 17.00 22.94 1.30
N LYS A 128 17.63 23.61 0.30
CA LYS A 128 17.47 23.28 -1.15
C LYS A 128 17.95 21.87 -1.53
N GLY A 129 18.66 21.17 -0.63
CA GLY A 129 19.09 19.79 -0.83
C GLY A 129 17.95 18.76 -0.72
N ALA A 130 16.93 19.05 0.04
CA ALA A 130 15.79 18.16 0.28
C ALA A 130 14.91 17.98 -0.97
N ILE A 131 14.75 19.03 -1.78
CA ILE A 131 13.94 19.00 -3.02
C ILE A 131 14.54 18.05 -4.07
N ARG A 132 15.86 17.83 -4.07
CA ARG A 132 16.50 16.90 -5.01
C ARG A 132 16.24 15.43 -4.69
N LYS A 133 15.93 15.07 -3.45
CA LYS A 133 15.60 13.69 -3.05
C LYS A 133 14.18 13.28 -3.45
N LEU A 134 13.26 14.26 -3.59
CA LEU A 134 11.88 14.03 -4.03
C LEU A 134 11.74 14.00 -5.57
N ASN A 135 12.72 14.55 -6.29
CA ASN A 135 12.77 14.42 -7.74
C ASN A 135 13.45 13.09 -8.08
N CYS A 136 12.66 12.05 -8.29
CA CYS A 136 13.12 10.84 -8.97
C CYS A 136 13.98 11.23 -10.14
N LYS A 137 15.20 10.68 -10.21
CA LYS A 137 16.09 10.86 -11.36
C LYS A 137 15.30 10.54 -12.62
N ARG A 138 15.14 11.54 -13.48
CA ARG A 138 14.73 11.35 -14.86
C ARG A 138 15.81 10.62 -15.63
#